data_a47fccaa81bd92c993fec9a1a3d244ec
#
_entry.id   a47fccaa81bd92c993fec9a1a3d244ec
#
_cell.length_a   1.000
_cell.length_b   1.000
_cell.length_c   1.000
_cell.angle_alpha   90.00
_cell.angle_beta   90.00
_cell.angle_gamma   90.00
#
_symmetry.space_group_name_H-M   'P 1'
#
loop_
_entity.id
_entity.type
_entity.pdbx_description
1 polymer ?
#
loop_
_entity_poly.entity_id
_entity_poly.type
_entity_poly.pdbx_seq_one_letter_code
_entity_poly.pdbx_strand_id
1 'polypeptide(L)'
;LVTIYDVAAKAGVGMKTVSRVLNNEAHVRPAMKERVMKAIDELGYRPNLAARQLAASRSFLITFILSDVFSSYQTSMLVAASTECRLRNYHLVVEVRDQDETAERLVERVTANLRPDGIMLVPPLSNDAAIVRAIESKGTRLVRVASTLSGYGDIVPVRDTDVSRKMVAHIAATGKSRIALIAPPFERAAASERVTGYRSALAQARLRYRADYVVKGDFTFASGKAAAEQLLALPEPPDAIFATNDAMALGAMAAARQIGRDIPRDIAIAGFDDSPGSRTMYPPLTTVRQPIPGMARNAISVLLGHADALEELVPELIIRGSTQPGATADVHGEDM
;
A
#
# COMPACT_ATOMS: atom_id res chain seq x y z
N LEU A 1 -5.86 -39.28 7.93
CA LEU A 1 -5.65 -37.88 8.28
C LEU A 1 -5.77 -37.74 9.80
N VAL A 2 -4.77 -37.12 10.46
CA VAL A 2 -4.84 -36.84 11.89
C VAL A 2 -5.90 -35.77 12.14
N THR A 3 -6.71 -35.98 13.15
CA THR A 3 -7.83 -35.11 13.51
C THR A 3 -7.61 -34.41 14.84
N ILE A 4 -8.44 -33.43 15.17
CA ILE A 4 -8.42 -32.76 16.49
C ILE A 4 -8.71 -33.72 17.63
N TYR A 5 -9.45 -34.81 17.36
CA TYR A 5 -9.73 -35.86 18.34
C TYR A 5 -8.48 -36.65 18.72
N ASP A 6 -7.61 -36.94 17.73
CA ASP A 6 -6.35 -37.65 17.97
C ASP A 6 -5.40 -36.79 18.81
N VAL A 7 -5.35 -35.49 18.56
CA VAL A 7 -4.59 -34.54 19.38
C VAL A 7 -5.13 -34.48 20.80
N ALA A 8 -6.45 -34.43 20.97
CA ALA A 8 -7.10 -34.36 22.27
C ALA A 8 -6.82 -35.63 23.07
N ALA A 9 -6.92 -36.80 22.46
CA ALA A 9 -6.61 -38.09 23.07
C ALA A 9 -5.14 -38.17 23.50
N LYS A 10 -4.21 -37.78 22.61
CA LYS A 10 -2.76 -37.81 22.90
C LYS A 10 -2.34 -36.82 23.99
N ALA A 11 -2.92 -35.61 23.99
CA ALA A 11 -2.65 -34.61 25.03
C ALA A 11 -3.39 -34.87 26.34
N GLY A 12 -4.30 -35.83 26.41
CA GLY A 12 -5.12 -36.12 27.59
C GLY A 12 -6.03 -34.98 28.01
N VAL A 13 -6.66 -34.30 27.00
CA VAL A 13 -7.55 -33.14 27.21
C VAL A 13 -8.81 -33.27 26.37
N GLY A 14 -9.82 -32.43 26.65
CA GLY A 14 -11.00 -32.37 25.80
C GLY A 14 -10.70 -31.61 24.51
N MET A 15 -11.42 -31.93 23.42
CA MET A 15 -11.34 -31.27 22.12
C MET A 15 -11.49 -29.73 22.22
N LYS A 16 -12.37 -29.24 23.11
CA LYS A 16 -12.57 -27.81 23.38
C LYS A 16 -11.27 -27.15 23.91
N THR A 17 -10.47 -27.88 24.67
CA THR A 17 -9.17 -27.39 25.16
C THR A 17 -8.14 -27.30 24.05
N VAL A 18 -8.11 -28.29 23.13
CA VAL A 18 -7.23 -28.22 21.95
C VAL A 18 -7.62 -27.02 21.07
N SER A 19 -8.90 -26.80 20.82
CA SER A 19 -9.39 -25.66 20.07
C SER A 19 -8.98 -24.31 20.69
N ARG A 20 -9.11 -24.19 22.01
CA ARG A 20 -8.68 -22.98 22.77
C ARG A 20 -7.17 -22.71 22.67
N VAL A 21 -6.36 -23.77 22.73
CA VAL A 21 -4.90 -23.67 22.55
C VAL A 21 -4.57 -23.20 21.14
N LEU A 22 -5.19 -23.78 20.11
CA LEU A 22 -4.99 -23.42 18.71
C LEU A 22 -5.41 -21.97 18.41
N ASN A 23 -6.45 -21.48 19.09
CA ASN A 23 -6.94 -20.09 18.96
C ASN A 23 -6.20 -19.12 19.90
N ASN A 24 -5.17 -19.59 20.63
CA ASN A 24 -4.36 -18.78 21.56
C ASN A 24 -5.19 -18.01 22.61
N GLU A 25 -6.28 -18.62 23.12
CA GLU A 25 -7.14 -17.99 24.13
C GLU A 25 -6.40 -17.77 25.44
N ALA A 26 -6.57 -16.58 26.05
CA ALA A 26 -5.82 -16.13 27.22
C ALA A 26 -6.01 -16.99 28.48
N HIS A 27 -7.08 -17.77 28.57
CA HIS A 27 -7.43 -18.55 29.77
C HIS A 27 -6.94 -20.00 29.77
N VAL A 28 -6.00 -20.38 28.89
CA VAL A 28 -5.40 -21.71 28.89
C VAL A 28 -4.14 -21.73 29.73
N ARG A 29 -4.06 -22.60 30.72
CA ARG A 29 -2.88 -22.76 31.60
C ARG A 29 -1.64 -23.10 30.77
N PRO A 30 -0.45 -22.52 31.07
CA PRO A 30 0.76 -22.72 30.26
C PRO A 30 1.13 -24.21 30.11
N ALA A 31 1.10 -25.02 31.17
CA ALA A 31 1.36 -26.46 31.12
C ALA A 31 0.38 -27.23 30.19
N MET A 32 -0.87 -26.77 30.09
CA MET A 32 -1.86 -27.36 29.19
C MET A 32 -1.56 -27.01 27.75
N LYS A 33 -1.17 -25.74 27.50
CA LYS A 33 -0.77 -25.27 26.16
C LYS A 33 0.43 -26.06 25.64
N GLU A 34 1.46 -26.28 26.50
CA GLU A 34 2.65 -27.02 26.15
C GLU A 34 2.33 -28.50 25.82
N ARG A 35 1.50 -29.17 26.58
CA ARG A 35 1.06 -30.55 26.30
C ARG A 35 0.33 -30.69 24.98
N VAL A 36 -0.55 -29.77 24.70
CA VAL A 36 -1.33 -29.76 23.42
C VAL A 36 -0.40 -29.46 22.25
N MET A 37 0.49 -28.47 22.35
CA MET A 37 1.46 -28.14 21.29
C MET A 37 2.38 -29.32 21.00
N LYS A 38 2.91 -29.99 22.04
CA LYS A 38 3.71 -31.21 21.89
C LYS A 38 2.95 -32.31 21.14
N ALA A 39 1.69 -32.54 21.49
CA ALA A 39 0.87 -33.55 20.81
C ALA A 39 0.60 -33.19 19.34
N ILE A 40 0.40 -31.89 19.01
CA ILE A 40 0.26 -31.38 17.65
C ILE A 40 1.52 -31.67 16.83
N ASP A 41 2.69 -31.33 17.37
CA ASP A 41 3.99 -31.51 16.69
C ASP A 41 4.29 -33.00 16.46
N GLU A 42 4.10 -33.86 17.48
CA GLU A 42 4.35 -35.30 17.40
C GLU A 42 3.40 -36.03 16.42
N LEU A 43 2.16 -35.55 16.27
CA LEU A 43 1.19 -36.12 15.35
C LEU A 43 1.23 -35.49 13.96
N GLY A 44 2.00 -34.40 13.78
CA GLY A 44 1.98 -33.62 12.54
C GLY A 44 0.58 -33.04 12.22
N TYR A 45 -0.22 -32.77 13.25
CA TYR A 45 -1.58 -32.27 13.07
C TYR A 45 -1.56 -30.87 12.44
N ARG A 46 -2.35 -30.71 11.39
CA ARG A 46 -2.61 -29.40 10.79
C ARG A 46 -4.09 -29.09 10.96
N PRO A 47 -4.45 -27.92 11.56
CA PRO A 47 -5.83 -27.51 11.68
C PRO A 47 -6.53 -27.48 10.31
N ASN A 48 -7.67 -28.14 10.21
CA ASN A 48 -8.49 -28.07 8.99
C ASN A 48 -9.27 -26.77 8.98
N LEU A 49 -9.01 -25.91 7.97
CA LEU A 49 -9.67 -24.61 7.83
C LEU A 49 -11.19 -24.77 7.77
N ALA A 50 -11.70 -25.73 7.02
CA ALA A 50 -13.14 -25.95 6.89
C ALA A 50 -13.81 -26.34 8.23
N ALA A 51 -13.15 -27.19 9.04
CA ALA A 51 -13.64 -27.52 10.38
C ALA A 51 -13.62 -26.32 11.31
N ARG A 52 -12.58 -25.47 11.21
CA ARG A 52 -12.46 -24.23 11.97
C ARG A 52 -13.54 -23.22 11.56
N GLN A 53 -13.79 -23.07 10.27
CA GLN A 53 -14.84 -22.21 9.72
C GLN A 53 -16.22 -22.58 10.25
N LEU A 54 -16.55 -23.89 10.20
CA LEU A 54 -17.82 -24.42 10.69
C LEU A 54 -18.00 -24.16 12.20
N ALA A 55 -16.95 -24.40 13.00
CA ALA A 55 -17.01 -24.23 14.44
C ALA A 55 -17.11 -22.77 14.89
N ALA A 56 -16.55 -21.82 14.13
CA ALA A 56 -16.47 -20.41 14.49
C ALA A 56 -17.54 -19.55 13.79
N SER A 57 -18.28 -20.08 12.82
CA SER A 57 -19.17 -19.31 11.94
C SER A 57 -18.46 -18.15 11.26
N ARG A 58 -17.19 -18.33 10.91
CA ARG A 58 -16.32 -17.36 10.25
C ARG A 58 -15.57 -18.01 9.11
N SER A 59 -15.26 -17.23 8.06
CA SER A 59 -14.51 -17.75 6.91
C SER A 59 -13.00 -17.81 7.17
N PHE A 60 -12.46 -16.97 8.05
CA PHE A 60 -11.03 -16.70 8.22
C PHE A 60 -10.35 -16.25 6.93
N LEU A 61 -11.11 -15.62 6.05
CA LEU A 61 -10.66 -15.04 4.79
C LEU A 61 -10.78 -13.52 4.86
N ILE A 62 -9.74 -12.84 4.44
CA ILE A 62 -9.77 -11.41 4.10
C ILE A 62 -9.57 -11.31 2.60
N THR A 63 -10.39 -10.54 1.92
CA THR A 63 -10.21 -10.31 0.49
C THR A 63 -9.54 -8.97 0.24
N PHE A 64 -8.48 -8.99 -0.54
CA PHE A 64 -7.78 -7.81 -1.05
C PHE A 64 -8.14 -7.65 -2.53
N ILE A 65 -8.76 -6.53 -2.89
CA ILE A 65 -9.16 -6.27 -4.28
C ILE A 65 -8.14 -5.34 -4.93
N LEU A 66 -7.54 -5.81 -6.02
CA LEU A 66 -6.58 -5.07 -6.85
C LEU A 66 -7.27 -4.46 -8.07
N SER A 67 -6.81 -3.28 -8.48
CA SER A 67 -7.15 -2.68 -9.78
C SER A 67 -6.06 -2.89 -10.83
N ASP A 68 -4.82 -3.11 -10.39
CA ASP A 68 -3.67 -3.26 -11.27
C ASP A 68 -2.60 -4.13 -10.60
N VAL A 69 -2.31 -5.27 -11.18
CA VAL A 69 -1.29 -6.21 -10.69
C VAL A 69 0.15 -5.73 -10.92
N PHE A 70 0.35 -4.76 -11.81
CA PHE A 70 1.66 -4.18 -12.09
C PHE A 70 2.01 -2.97 -11.20
N SER A 71 1.05 -2.48 -10.41
CA SER A 71 1.31 -1.41 -9.44
C SER A 71 2.22 -1.89 -8.32
N SER A 72 3.44 -1.37 -8.24
CA SER A 72 4.39 -1.69 -7.16
C SER A 72 3.81 -1.40 -5.77
N TYR A 73 3.05 -0.31 -5.62
CA TYR A 73 2.37 0.03 -4.37
C TYR A 73 1.35 -1.04 -3.97
N GLN A 74 0.45 -1.44 -4.90
CA GLN A 74 -0.58 -2.45 -4.61
C GLN A 74 0.05 -3.81 -4.32
N THR A 75 1.10 -4.19 -5.06
CA THR A 75 1.82 -5.44 -4.83
C THR A 75 2.54 -5.46 -3.48
N SER A 76 3.20 -4.37 -3.09
CA SER A 76 3.84 -4.26 -1.77
C SER A 76 2.81 -4.33 -0.64
N MET A 77 1.66 -3.68 -0.81
CA MET A 77 0.56 -3.74 0.16
C MET A 77 -0.03 -5.15 0.27
N LEU A 78 -0.18 -5.86 -0.86
CA LEU A 78 -0.62 -7.25 -0.91
C LEU A 78 0.31 -8.16 -0.09
N VAL A 79 1.62 -8.05 -0.29
CA VAL A 79 2.62 -8.86 0.44
C VAL A 79 2.55 -8.57 1.94
N ALA A 80 2.50 -7.29 2.33
CA ALA A 80 2.39 -6.89 3.74
C ALA A 80 1.08 -7.38 4.37
N ALA A 81 -0.07 -7.21 3.69
CA ALA A 81 -1.37 -7.70 4.17
C ALA A 81 -1.41 -9.22 4.30
N SER A 82 -0.80 -9.95 3.36
CA SER A 82 -0.68 -11.41 3.42
C SER A 82 0.10 -11.87 4.66
N THR A 83 1.20 -11.19 4.96
CA THR A 83 2.00 -11.45 6.16
C THR A 83 1.19 -11.21 7.44
N GLU A 84 0.48 -10.07 7.51
CA GLU A 84 -0.35 -9.75 8.67
C GLU A 84 -1.54 -10.70 8.86
N CYS A 85 -2.19 -11.12 7.77
CA CYS A 85 -3.24 -12.15 7.82
C CYS A 85 -2.68 -13.47 8.40
N ARG A 86 -1.54 -13.94 7.90
CA ARG A 86 -0.90 -15.16 8.36
C ARG A 86 -0.57 -15.12 9.85
N LEU A 87 -0.02 -14.01 10.36
CA LEU A 87 0.29 -13.83 11.79
C LEU A 87 -0.95 -13.93 12.67
N ARG A 88 -2.13 -13.62 12.13
CA ARG A 88 -3.42 -13.69 12.83
C ARG A 88 -4.25 -14.93 12.49
N ASN A 89 -3.64 -15.92 11.84
CA ASN A 89 -4.30 -17.14 11.37
C ASN A 89 -5.50 -16.87 10.43
N TYR A 90 -5.39 -15.85 9.58
CA TYR A 90 -6.27 -15.57 8.47
C TYR A 90 -5.56 -15.90 7.15
N HIS A 91 -6.34 -16.09 6.09
CA HIS A 91 -5.82 -16.20 4.73
C HIS A 91 -6.23 -14.97 3.93
N LEU A 92 -5.30 -14.45 3.15
CA LEU A 92 -5.59 -13.38 2.20
C LEU A 92 -5.98 -13.99 0.86
N VAL A 93 -7.15 -13.63 0.36
CA VAL A 93 -7.60 -13.94 -0.99
C VAL A 93 -7.46 -12.70 -1.84
N VAL A 94 -6.87 -12.86 -3.01
CA VAL A 94 -6.65 -11.77 -3.95
C VAL A 94 -7.67 -11.85 -5.06
N GLU A 95 -8.37 -10.76 -5.29
CA GLU A 95 -9.29 -10.59 -6.39
C GLU A 95 -8.84 -9.42 -7.25
N VAL A 96 -8.86 -9.58 -8.54
CA VAL A 96 -8.51 -8.52 -9.49
C VAL A 96 -9.79 -8.03 -10.15
N ARG A 97 -9.99 -6.72 -10.18
CA ARG A 97 -11.10 -6.12 -10.90
C ARG A 97 -10.82 -6.15 -12.40
N ASP A 98 -11.70 -6.72 -13.19
CA ASP A 98 -11.65 -6.61 -14.64
C ASP A 98 -12.01 -5.19 -15.10
N GLN A 99 -11.44 -4.74 -16.22
CA GLN A 99 -11.62 -3.35 -16.70
C GLN A 99 -13.09 -2.99 -16.96
N ASP A 100 -13.87 -3.94 -17.48
CA ASP A 100 -15.29 -3.74 -17.83
C ASP A 100 -16.25 -4.26 -16.74
N GLU A 101 -15.71 -4.70 -15.58
CA GLU A 101 -16.53 -5.24 -14.50
C GLU A 101 -17.18 -4.10 -13.69
N THR A 102 -18.51 -4.14 -13.56
CA THR A 102 -19.21 -3.19 -12.69
C THR A 102 -18.93 -3.47 -11.22
N ALA A 103 -19.11 -2.46 -10.37
CA ALA A 103 -18.89 -2.57 -8.93
C ALA A 103 -19.76 -3.67 -8.30
N GLU A 104 -21.02 -3.77 -8.74
CA GLU A 104 -21.98 -4.75 -8.24
C GLU A 104 -21.57 -6.18 -8.61
N ARG A 105 -21.11 -6.42 -9.85
CA ARG A 105 -20.62 -7.73 -10.30
C ARG A 105 -19.37 -8.15 -9.56
N LEU A 106 -18.41 -7.25 -9.41
CA LEU A 106 -17.19 -7.49 -8.63
C LEU A 106 -17.54 -7.92 -7.19
N VAL A 107 -18.37 -7.15 -6.50
CA VAL A 107 -18.72 -7.40 -5.11
C VAL A 107 -19.57 -8.67 -4.97
N GLU A 108 -20.48 -8.93 -5.90
CA GLU A 108 -21.25 -10.20 -5.92
C GLU A 108 -20.30 -11.40 -6.05
N ARG A 109 -19.37 -11.38 -7.01
CA ARG A 109 -18.39 -12.44 -7.23
C ARG A 109 -17.54 -12.70 -5.99
N VAL A 110 -17.06 -11.64 -5.35
CA VAL A 110 -16.23 -11.73 -4.14
C VAL A 110 -17.00 -12.24 -2.94
N THR A 111 -18.25 -11.80 -2.75
CA THR A 111 -19.01 -12.11 -1.53
C THR A 111 -19.82 -13.41 -1.62
N ALA A 112 -20.32 -13.78 -2.79
CA ALA A 112 -21.17 -14.96 -2.96
C ALA A 112 -20.40 -16.28 -2.71
N ASN A 113 -19.20 -16.39 -3.24
CA ASN A 113 -18.43 -17.64 -3.19
C ASN A 113 -17.54 -17.74 -1.94
N LEU A 114 -16.93 -16.65 -1.51
CA LEU A 114 -15.90 -16.66 -0.46
C LEU A 114 -16.44 -16.28 0.92
N ARG A 115 -17.51 -15.47 0.97
CA ARG A 115 -18.05 -14.89 2.21
C ARG A 115 -16.94 -14.40 3.15
N PRO A 116 -16.06 -13.50 2.71
CA PRO A 116 -14.92 -13.08 3.51
C PRO A 116 -15.38 -12.38 4.80
N ASP A 117 -14.59 -12.54 5.86
CA ASP A 117 -14.84 -11.84 7.13
C ASP A 117 -14.60 -10.32 6.98
N GLY A 118 -13.89 -9.90 5.93
CA GLY A 118 -13.69 -8.50 5.58
C GLY A 118 -13.02 -8.30 4.23
N ILE A 119 -13.18 -7.09 3.70
CA ILE A 119 -12.58 -6.66 2.43
C ILE A 119 -11.64 -5.49 2.71
N MET A 120 -10.47 -5.52 2.09
CA MET A 120 -9.48 -4.44 2.12
C MET A 120 -9.36 -3.80 0.75
N LEU A 121 -9.49 -2.47 0.70
CA LEU A 121 -9.31 -1.65 -0.50
C LEU A 121 -8.16 -0.67 -0.30
N VAL A 122 -7.40 -0.48 -1.38
CA VAL A 122 -6.36 0.55 -1.50
C VAL A 122 -6.64 1.44 -2.72
N PRO A 123 -5.99 2.60 -2.88
CA PRO A 123 -6.15 3.41 -4.08
C PRO A 123 -5.84 2.63 -5.38
N PRO A 124 -6.63 2.85 -6.44
CA PRO A 124 -7.72 3.80 -6.55
C PRO A 124 -9.07 3.31 -6.01
N LEU A 125 -9.22 1.99 -5.77
CA LEU A 125 -10.52 1.37 -5.40
C LEU A 125 -11.06 1.83 -4.05
N SER A 126 -10.19 2.19 -3.10
CA SER A 126 -10.59 2.75 -1.80
C SER A 126 -11.40 4.05 -1.90
N ASN A 127 -11.35 4.73 -3.05
CA ASN A 127 -12.09 5.95 -3.37
C ASN A 127 -13.16 5.75 -4.46
N ASP A 128 -13.49 4.51 -4.82
CA ASP A 128 -14.59 4.21 -5.75
C ASP A 128 -15.90 4.08 -4.96
N ALA A 129 -16.73 5.13 -5.06
CA ALA A 129 -18.00 5.19 -4.34
C ALA A 129 -18.99 4.09 -4.74
N ALA A 130 -18.92 3.57 -5.97
CA ALA A 130 -19.79 2.49 -6.42
C ALA A 130 -19.40 1.17 -5.74
N ILE A 131 -18.10 0.87 -5.68
CA ILE A 131 -17.59 -0.33 -4.98
C ILE A 131 -17.91 -0.25 -3.49
N VAL A 132 -17.68 0.90 -2.85
CA VAL A 132 -17.96 1.09 -1.41
C VAL A 132 -19.45 0.85 -1.12
N ARG A 133 -20.36 1.42 -1.90
CA ARG A 133 -21.82 1.18 -1.75
C ARG A 133 -22.22 -0.26 -2.01
N ALA A 134 -21.62 -0.91 -3.01
CA ALA A 134 -21.89 -2.31 -3.29
C ALA A 134 -21.45 -3.23 -2.14
N ILE A 135 -20.31 -2.97 -1.50
CA ILE A 135 -19.86 -3.71 -0.30
C ILE A 135 -20.78 -3.44 0.88
N GLU A 136 -21.18 -2.18 1.09
CA GLU A 136 -22.13 -1.79 2.15
C GLU A 136 -23.46 -2.57 2.03
N SER A 137 -24.00 -2.68 0.81
CA SER A 137 -25.25 -3.40 0.57
C SER A 137 -25.19 -4.90 0.94
N LYS A 138 -24.00 -5.47 0.98
CA LYS A 138 -23.75 -6.87 1.42
C LYS A 138 -23.48 -6.97 2.92
N GLY A 139 -23.33 -5.86 3.65
CA GLY A 139 -23.00 -5.84 5.06
C GLY A 139 -21.61 -6.44 5.38
N THR A 140 -20.71 -6.54 4.40
CA THR A 140 -19.37 -7.09 4.59
C THR A 140 -18.46 -6.02 5.20
N ARG A 141 -17.68 -6.36 6.24
CA ARG A 141 -16.73 -5.43 6.85
C ARG A 141 -15.73 -4.91 5.81
N LEU A 142 -15.47 -3.63 5.86
CA LEU A 142 -14.61 -2.95 4.89
C LEU A 142 -13.57 -2.09 5.59
N VAL A 143 -12.30 -2.20 5.18
CA VAL A 143 -11.27 -1.22 5.49
C VAL A 143 -10.77 -0.58 4.20
N ARG A 144 -10.57 0.73 4.24
CA ARG A 144 -10.07 1.55 3.14
C ARG A 144 -8.79 2.24 3.55
N VAL A 145 -7.69 1.89 2.90
CA VAL A 145 -6.40 2.53 3.16
C VAL A 145 -6.27 3.76 2.27
N ALA A 146 -5.73 4.84 2.82
CA ALA A 146 -5.47 6.11 2.12
C ALA A 146 -6.70 6.64 1.35
N SER A 147 -7.90 6.48 1.93
CA SER A 147 -9.15 6.99 1.37
C SER A 147 -9.50 8.35 1.98
N THR A 148 -10.04 9.25 1.17
CA THR A 148 -10.66 10.50 1.62
C THR A 148 -12.17 10.51 1.37
N LEU A 149 -12.69 9.48 0.71
CA LEU A 149 -14.11 9.32 0.52
C LEU A 149 -14.78 9.04 1.87
N SER A 150 -15.74 9.85 2.29
CA SER A 150 -16.62 9.54 3.42
C SER A 150 -17.54 8.36 3.10
N GLY A 151 -18.13 7.72 4.13
CA GLY A 151 -19.11 6.65 3.97
C GLY A 151 -18.67 5.34 4.62
N TYR A 152 -19.23 4.22 4.15
CA TYR A 152 -19.10 2.89 4.74
C TYR A 152 -17.65 2.40 4.83
N GLY A 153 -17.38 1.67 5.92
CA GLY A 153 -16.09 1.07 6.22
C GLY A 153 -15.12 1.99 6.94
N ASP A 154 -14.20 1.37 7.65
CA ASP A 154 -13.15 2.08 8.40
C ASP A 154 -12.07 2.62 7.46
N ILE A 155 -11.43 3.72 7.84
CA ILE A 155 -10.35 4.33 7.07
C ILE A 155 -9.05 4.25 7.87
N VAL A 156 -8.00 3.73 7.23
CA VAL A 156 -6.62 3.90 7.67
C VAL A 156 -6.05 5.11 6.94
N PRO A 157 -5.93 6.26 7.62
CA PRO A 157 -5.45 7.48 6.99
C PRO A 157 -3.95 7.41 6.73
N VAL A 158 -3.51 8.04 5.64
CA VAL A 158 -2.10 8.29 5.33
C VAL A 158 -1.95 9.78 5.08
N ARG A 159 -0.92 10.40 5.67
CA ARG A 159 -0.70 11.85 5.60
C ARG A 159 0.47 12.16 4.66
N ASP A 160 0.16 12.35 3.39
CA ASP A 160 1.19 12.59 2.36
C ASP A 160 1.59 14.07 2.21
N THR A 161 0.81 15.01 2.78
CA THR A 161 1.04 16.46 2.60
C THR A 161 2.40 16.88 3.14
N ASP A 162 2.76 16.47 4.36
CA ASP A 162 3.99 16.93 5.00
C ASP A 162 5.25 16.36 4.33
N VAL A 163 5.25 15.06 3.99
CA VAL A 163 6.38 14.44 3.31
C VAL A 163 6.54 14.97 1.88
N SER A 164 5.45 15.28 1.18
CA SER A 164 5.49 15.90 -0.14
C SER A 164 6.03 17.33 -0.05
N ARG A 165 5.67 18.07 1.00
CA ARG A 165 6.27 19.38 1.29
C ARG A 165 7.78 19.27 1.53
N LYS A 166 8.22 18.29 2.33
CA LYS A 166 9.66 18.02 2.57
C LYS A 166 10.40 17.67 1.28
N MET A 167 9.80 16.86 0.41
CA MET A 167 10.37 16.51 -0.90
C MET A 167 10.65 17.75 -1.74
N VAL A 168 9.65 18.62 -1.92
CA VAL A 168 9.79 19.82 -2.75
C VAL A 168 10.74 20.84 -2.10
N ALA A 169 10.72 20.96 -0.78
CA ALA A 169 11.68 21.80 -0.05
C ALA A 169 13.13 21.29 -0.24
N HIS A 170 13.34 19.96 -0.22
CA HIS A 170 14.64 19.36 -0.54
C HIS A 170 15.08 19.73 -1.97
N ILE A 171 14.21 19.56 -2.96
CA ILE A 171 14.52 19.91 -4.36
C ILE A 171 14.90 21.40 -4.45
N ALA A 172 14.14 22.31 -3.83
CA ALA A 172 14.45 23.74 -3.82
C ALA A 172 15.80 24.04 -3.15
N ALA A 173 16.14 23.34 -2.06
CA ALA A 173 17.42 23.49 -1.37
C ALA A 173 18.64 23.07 -2.21
N THR A 174 18.45 22.25 -3.27
CA THR A 174 19.51 21.93 -4.25
C THR A 174 19.74 23.05 -5.29
N GLY A 175 19.04 24.17 -5.17
CA GLY A 175 19.14 25.31 -6.08
C GLY A 175 18.18 25.27 -7.28
N LYS A 176 17.30 24.28 -7.36
CA LYS A 176 16.26 24.20 -8.38
C LYS A 176 15.12 25.17 -8.06
N SER A 177 14.65 25.90 -9.06
CA SER A 177 13.68 26.98 -8.88
C SER A 177 12.41 26.85 -9.76
N ARG A 178 12.48 26.05 -10.79
CA ARG A 178 11.36 25.77 -11.71
C ARG A 178 10.92 24.33 -11.56
N ILE A 179 10.23 24.06 -10.44
CA ILE A 179 9.84 22.71 -10.04
C ILE A 179 8.45 22.39 -10.63
N ALA A 180 8.36 21.37 -11.47
CA ALA A 180 7.10 20.87 -12.02
C ALA A 180 6.57 19.67 -11.21
N LEU A 181 5.28 19.39 -11.37
CA LEU A 181 4.57 18.28 -10.76
C LEU A 181 3.92 17.40 -11.81
N ILE A 182 4.17 16.09 -11.78
CA ILE A 182 3.36 15.10 -12.49
C ILE A 182 2.42 14.47 -11.47
N ALA A 183 1.13 14.82 -11.56
CA ALA A 183 0.09 14.42 -10.65
C ALA A 183 -0.91 13.46 -11.33
N PRO A 184 -1.52 12.50 -10.62
CA PRO A 184 -2.64 11.75 -11.16
C PRO A 184 -3.87 12.65 -11.31
N PRO A 185 -4.94 12.18 -11.97
CA PRO A 185 -6.19 12.91 -12.05
C PRO A 185 -6.67 13.39 -10.68
N PHE A 186 -7.06 14.67 -10.58
CA PHE A 186 -7.35 15.35 -9.29
C PHE A 186 -8.52 14.74 -8.50
N GLU A 187 -9.28 13.86 -9.11
CA GLU A 187 -10.38 13.11 -8.48
C GLU A 187 -9.88 12.01 -7.51
N ARG A 188 -8.57 11.76 -7.49
CA ARG A 188 -7.96 10.75 -6.59
C ARG A 188 -7.34 11.42 -5.37
N ALA A 189 -7.84 11.09 -4.22
CA ALA A 189 -7.56 11.75 -2.95
C ALA A 189 -6.10 11.80 -2.51
N ALA A 190 -5.34 10.71 -2.64
CA ALA A 190 -3.91 10.71 -2.34
C ALA A 190 -3.14 11.72 -3.20
N ALA A 191 -3.64 11.98 -4.43
CA ALA A 191 -3.10 13.02 -5.30
C ALA A 191 -3.31 14.42 -4.72
N SER A 192 -4.45 14.68 -4.05
CA SER A 192 -4.75 16.02 -3.51
C SER A 192 -3.81 16.40 -2.37
N GLU A 193 -3.42 15.47 -1.50
CA GLU A 193 -2.47 15.72 -0.42
C GLU A 193 -1.05 15.99 -0.96
N ARG A 194 -0.58 15.22 -1.94
CA ARG A 194 0.73 15.43 -2.58
C ARG A 194 0.77 16.76 -3.31
N VAL A 195 -0.30 17.13 -4.01
CA VAL A 195 -0.44 18.46 -4.66
C VAL A 195 -0.47 19.59 -3.63
N THR A 196 -1.15 19.40 -2.50
CA THR A 196 -1.18 20.37 -1.40
C THR A 196 0.21 20.58 -0.82
N GLY A 197 0.96 19.52 -0.56
CA GLY A 197 2.34 19.56 -0.10
C GLY A 197 3.26 20.29 -1.08
N TYR A 198 3.16 19.99 -2.37
CA TYR A 198 3.89 20.68 -3.43
C TYR A 198 3.63 22.19 -3.44
N ARG A 199 2.35 22.61 -3.45
CA ARG A 199 1.98 24.04 -3.45
C ARG A 199 2.47 24.76 -2.20
N SER A 200 2.33 24.11 -1.03
CA SER A 200 2.78 24.66 0.23
C SER A 200 4.29 24.88 0.25
N ALA A 201 5.06 23.92 -0.26
CA ALA A 201 6.52 24.03 -0.32
C ALA A 201 6.99 25.16 -1.26
N LEU A 202 6.37 25.29 -2.45
CA LEU A 202 6.69 26.40 -3.36
C LEU A 202 6.46 27.76 -2.70
N ALA A 203 5.32 27.91 -2.00
CA ALA A 203 4.99 29.14 -1.29
C ALA A 203 6.03 29.46 -0.19
N GLN A 204 6.41 28.45 0.62
CA GLN A 204 7.43 28.60 1.67
C GLN A 204 8.81 28.95 1.12
N ALA A 205 9.19 28.35 -0.02
CA ALA A 205 10.45 28.63 -0.71
C ALA A 205 10.41 29.93 -1.54
N ARG A 206 9.27 30.65 -1.56
CA ARG A 206 9.03 31.82 -2.41
C ARG A 206 9.24 31.55 -3.90
N LEU A 207 9.00 30.32 -4.33
CA LEU A 207 9.03 29.92 -5.73
C LEU A 207 7.67 30.15 -6.40
N ARG A 208 7.72 30.52 -7.68
CA ARG A 208 6.49 30.80 -8.43
C ARG A 208 5.76 29.51 -8.75
N TYR A 209 4.49 29.39 -8.31
CA TYR A 209 3.58 28.38 -8.84
C TYR A 209 3.18 28.69 -10.29
N ARG A 210 3.27 27.71 -11.17
CA ARG A 210 2.87 27.79 -12.57
C ARG A 210 1.87 26.68 -12.87
N ALA A 211 0.72 27.03 -13.41
CA ALA A 211 -0.32 26.03 -13.74
C ALA A 211 0.11 25.09 -14.88
N ASP A 212 0.92 25.60 -15.84
CA ASP A 212 1.48 24.81 -16.94
C ASP A 212 2.60 23.84 -16.50
N TYR A 213 3.08 23.96 -15.25
CA TYR A 213 4.00 22.99 -14.62
C TYR A 213 3.30 21.86 -13.89
N VAL A 214 1.97 21.81 -13.88
CA VAL A 214 1.21 20.71 -13.28
C VAL A 214 0.54 19.92 -14.38
N VAL A 215 1.11 18.76 -14.69
CA VAL A 215 0.63 17.88 -15.76
C VAL A 215 0.05 16.61 -15.15
N LYS A 216 -1.04 16.12 -15.75
CA LYS A 216 -1.71 14.90 -15.31
C LYS A 216 -0.99 13.66 -15.84
N GLY A 217 -0.80 12.68 -14.96
CA GLY A 217 -0.47 11.31 -15.29
C GLY A 217 -1.56 10.35 -14.79
N ASP A 218 -1.29 9.06 -14.86
CA ASP A 218 -2.22 7.99 -14.44
C ASP A 218 -1.55 6.92 -13.55
N PHE A 219 -0.38 7.26 -12.98
CA PHE A 219 0.50 6.38 -12.21
C PHE A 219 1.32 5.37 -13.04
N THR A 220 1.25 5.40 -14.38
CA THR A 220 2.04 4.53 -15.24
C THR A 220 3.35 5.19 -15.69
N PHE A 221 4.33 4.38 -16.04
CA PHE A 221 5.58 4.84 -16.68
C PHE A 221 5.30 5.63 -17.97
N ALA A 222 4.37 5.14 -18.79
CA ALA A 222 4.04 5.76 -20.09
C ALA A 222 3.46 7.17 -19.90
N SER A 223 2.56 7.35 -18.95
CA SER A 223 1.98 8.68 -18.66
C SER A 223 3.01 9.63 -18.06
N GLY A 224 3.90 9.13 -17.21
CA GLY A 224 5.00 9.91 -16.66
C GLY A 224 5.97 10.40 -17.73
N LYS A 225 6.29 9.53 -18.71
CA LYS A 225 7.13 9.87 -19.86
C LYS A 225 6.46 10.95 -20.72
N ALA A 226 5.20 10.76 -21.10
CA ALA A 226 4.45 11.72 -21.91
C ALA A 226 4.29 13.09 -21.22
N ALA A 227 4.00 13.08 -19.89
CA ALA A 227 3.90 14.31 -19.12
C ALA A 227 5.24 15.06 -19.04
N ALA A 228 6.35 14.35 -18.89
CA ALA A 228 7.67 14.95 -18.89
C ALA A 228 8.07 15.52 -20.26
N GLU A 229 7.75 14.83 -21.36
CA GLU A 229 7.93 15.34 -22.72
C GLU A 229 7.19 16.67 -22.93
N GLN A 230 5.94 16.75 -22.47
CA GLN A 230 5.15 17.98 -22.49
C GLN A 230 5.82 19.11 -21.68
N LEU A 231 6.27 18.82 -20.47
CA LEU A 231 6.94 19.79 -19.59
C LEU A 231 8.25 20.29 -20.17
N LEU A 232 9.03 19.39 -20.75
CA LEU A 232 10.35 19.70 -21.32
C LEU A 232 10.26 20.46 -22.66
N ALA A 233 9.11 20.42 -23.33
CA ALA A 233 8.83 21.19 -24.55
C ALA A 233 8.34 22.63 -24.29
N LEU A 234 8.11 23.03 -23.03
CA LEU A 234 7.69 24.38 -22.70
C LEU A 234 8.80 25.41 -23.07
N PRO A 235 8.42 26.65 -23.42
CA PRO A 235 9.40 27.72 -23.70
C PRO A 235 10.38 27.96 -22.54
N GLU A 236 9.91 27.82 -21.30
CA GLU A 236 10.72 27.78 -20.08
C GLU A 236 10.53 26.42 -19.42
N PRO A 237 11.34 25.42 -19.76
CA PRO A 237 11.19 24.09 -19.18
C PRO A 237 11.56 24.08 -17.69
N PRO A 238 10.98 23.16 -16.88
CA PRO A 238 11.36 23.00 -15.51
C PRO A 238 12.81 22.53 -15.36
N ASP A 239 13.44 22.86 -14.23
CA ASP A 239 14.74 22.34 -13.80
C ASP A 239 14.61 21.23 -12.75
N ALA A 240 13.37 20.93 -12.33
CA ALA A 240 13.06 19.75 -11.54
C ALA A 240 11.64 19.26 -11.81
N ILE A 241 11.43 17.95 -11.66
CA ILE A 241 10.11 17.30 -11.74
C ILE A 241 9.91 16.46 -10.48
N PHE A 242 8.84 16.73 -9.75
CA PHE A 242 8.30 15.83 -8.74
C PHE A 242 7.14 15.04 -9.34
N ALA A 243 7.30 13.73 -9.51
CA ALA A 243 6.23 12.84 -9.92
C ALA A 243 5.60 12.18 -8.68
N THR A 244 4.27 12.10 -8.65
CA THR A 244 3.55 11.62 -7.47
C THR A 244 3.56 10.09 -7.29
N ASN A 245 4.31 9.37 -8.14
CA ASN A 245 4.78 8.02 -7.87
C ASN A 245 6.08 7.72 -8.65
N ASP A 246 6.75 6.63 -8.30
CA ASP A 246 8.02 6.24 -8.92
C ASP A 246 7.88 5.83 -10.38
N ALA A 247 6.80 5.16 -10.76
CA ALA A 247 6.61 4.73 -12.14
C ALA A 247 6.58 5.94 -13.10
N MET A 248 5.87 7.00 -12.74
CA MET A 248 5.87 8.26 -13.51
C MET A 248 7.24 8.96 -13.43
N ALA A 249 7.92 8.93 -12.27
CA ALA A 249 9.27 9.49 -12.15
C ALA A 249 10.27 8.79 -13.08
N LEU A 250 10.23 7.46 -13.14
CA LEU A 250 11.07 6.67 -14.06
C LEU A 250 10.76 7.00 -15.53
N GLY A 251 9.48 7.22 -15.85
CA GLY A 251 9.07 7.72 -17.17
C GLY A 251 9.66 9.11 -17.47
N ALA A 252 9.63 10.01 -16.49
CA ALA A 252 10.21 11.34 -16.62
C ALA A 252 11.74 11.28 -16.78
N MET A 253 12.44 10.39 -16.08
CA MET A 253 13.88 10.16 -16.26
C MET A 253 14.20 9.69 -17.68
N ALA A 254 13.38 8.80 -18.23
CA ALA A 254 13.54 8.32 -19.60
C ALA A 254 13.36 9.45 -20.62
N ALA A 255 12.32 10.29 -20.47
CA ALA A 255 12.10 11.46 -21.34
C ALA A 255 13.26 12.46 -21.29
N ALA A 256 13.73 12.80 -20.08
CA ALA A 256 14.85 13.72 -19.90
C ALA A 256 16.14 13.21 -20.58
N ARG A 257 16.44 11.93 -20.42
CA ARG A 257 17.61 11.29 -21.07
C ARG A 257 17.49 11.22 -22.57
N GLN A 258 16.31 10.97 -23.10
CA GLN A 258 16.07 10.90 -24.54
C GLN A 258 16.46 12.20 -25.26
N ILE A 259 16.36 13.35 -24.58
CA ILE A 259 16.78 14.64 -25.09
C ILE A 259 18.16 15.09 -24.58
N GLY A 260 18.94 14.17 -24.01
CA GLY A 260 20.31 14.42 -23.57
C GLY A 260 20.47 15.23 -22.28
N ARG A 261 19.42 15.35 -21.44
CA ARG A 261 19.51 16.04 -20.15
C ARG A 261 20.21 15.17 -19.11
N ASP A 262 21.16 15.75 -18.39
CA ASP A 262 21.85 15.12 -17.27
C ASP A 262 21.01 15.24 -15.99
N ILE A 263 20.85 14.10 -15.30
CA ILE A 263 20.14 13.99 -14.02
C ILE A 263 21.18 13.75 -12.91
N PRO A 264 21.27 14.59 -11.90
CA PRO A 264 20.38 15.71 -11.56
C PRO A 264 20.88 17.09 -12.02
N ARG A 265 22.00 17.18 -12.76
CA ARG A 265 22.66 18.44 -13.07
C ARG A 265 21.74 19.40 -13.84
N ASP A 266 21.20 18.96 -14.97
CA ASP A 266 20.31 19.77 -15.81
C ASP A 266 18.87 19.76 -15.26
N ILE A 267 18.40 18.60 -14.81
CA ILE A 267 17.07 18.42 -14.25
C ILE A 267 17.06 17.42 -13.11
N ALA A 268 16.56 17.83 -11.94
CA ALA A 268 16.35 16.93 -10.81
C ALA A 268 15.00 16.21 -10.97
N ILE A 269 14.95 14.91 -10.64
CA ILE A 269 13.70 14.13 -10.72
C ILE A 269 13.51 13.39 -9.41
N ALA A 270 12.29 13.49 -8.86
CA ALA A 270 11.89 12.80 -7.64
C ALA A 270 10.58 12.04 -7.84
N GLY A 271 10.42 10.95 -7.12
CA GLY A 271 9.26 10.07 -7.13
C GLY A 271 8.56 9.96 -5.78
N PHE A 272 7.76 8.90 -5.64
CA PHE A 272 7.03 8.53 -4.44
C PHE A 272 6.76 7.02 -4.48
N ASP A 273 6.91 6.26 -3.39
CA ASP A 273 6.62 4.86 -3.10
C ASP A 273 7.85 4.02 -2.68
N ASP A 274 9.07 4.45 -2.99
CA ASP A 274 10.33 3.68 -2.83
C ASP A 274 10.26 2.27 -3.45
N SER A 275 9.74 2.22 -4.68
CA SER A 275 9.59 0.99 -5.46
C SER A 275 10.96 0.35 -5.78
N PRO A 276 11.04 -0.95 -6.07
CA PRO A 276 12.30 -1.60 -6.48
C PRO A 276 13.02 -0.88 -7.63
N GLY A 277 12.26 -0.36 -8.61
CA GLY A 277 12.80 0.40 -9.74
C GLY A 277 13.52 1.68 -9.33
N SER A 278 13.12 2.32 -8.23
CA SER A 278 13.75 3.55 -7.74
C SER A 278 15.22 3.35 -7.33
N ARG A 279 15.59 2.15 -6.90
CA ARG A 279 16.94 1.80 -6.43
C ARG A 279 17.84 1.31 -7.56
N THR A 280 17.28 0.69 -8.57
CA THR A 280 18.04 0.05 -9.67
C THR A 280 18.29 0.98 -10.84
N MET A 281 17.56 2.09 -10.93
CA MET A 281 17.79 3.11 -11.98
C MET A 281 19.06 3.90 -11.70
N TYR A 282 19.70 4.40 -12.74
CA TYR A 282 20.87 5.28 -12.62
C TYR A 282 20.57 6.68 -13.18
N PRO A 283 20.83 7.77 -12.41
CA PRO A 283 21.12 7.74 -10.97
C PRO A 283 19.93 7.18 -10.18
N PRO A 284 20.16 6.62 -8.97
CA PRO A 284 19.07 6.12 -8.12
C PRO A 284 18.09 7.24 -7.79
N LEU A 285 16.79 6.90 -7.79
CA LEU A 285 15.71 7.87 -7.66
C LEU A 285 15.50 8.31 -6.20
N THR A 286 15.52 9.61 -5.96
CA THR A 286 15.00 10.24 -4.74
C THR A 286 13.49 10.04 -4.69
N THR A 287 12.99 9.56 -3.57
CA THR A 287 11.58 9.14 -3.45
C THR A 287 11.08 9.25 -2.02
N VAL A 288 9.82 8.91 -1.78
CA VAL A 288 9.24 8.76 -0.45
C VAL A 288 8.97 7.29 -0.19
N ARG A 289 9.50 6.77 0.91
CA ARG A 289 9.15 5.44 1.42
C ARG A 289 7.86 5.51 2.22
N GLN A 290 6.84 4.82 1.74
CA GLN A 290 5.59 4.68 2.47
C GLN A 290 5.72 3.61 3.58
N PRO A 291 5.09 3.80 4.74
CA PRO A 291 5.13 2.83 5.85
C PRO A 291 4.18 1.64 5.59
N ILE A 292 4.34 0.95 4.44
CA ILE A 292 3.43 -0.09 3.95
C ILE A 292 3.19 -1.22 4.96
N PRO A 293 4.21 -1.76 5.68
CA PRO A 293 3.96 -2.78 6.70
C PRO A 293 3.02 -2.29 7.81
N GLY A 294 3.20 -1.08 8.31
CA GLY A 294 2.33 -0.47 9.31
C GLY A 294 0.92 -0.21 8.77
N MET A 295 0.80 0.25 7.51
CA MET A 295 -0.49 0.46 6.86
C MET A 295 -1.29 -0.85 6.76
N ALA A 296 -0.65 -1.94 6.36
CA ALA A 296 -1.27 -3.26 6.28
C ALA A 296 -1.65 -3.78 7.67
N ARG A 297 -0.76 -3.62 8.67
CA ARG A 297 -1.02 -4.01 10.06
C ARG A 297 -2.24 -3.28 10.62
N ASN A 298 -2.31 -1.98 10.45
CA ASN A 298 -3.45 -1.17 10.88
C ASN A 298 -4.73 -1.61 10.18
N ALA A 299 -4.69 -1.83 8.86
CA ALA A 299 -5.85 -2.25 8.10
C ALA A 299 -6.40 -3.61 8.56
N ILE A 300 -5.54 -4.60 8.73
CA ILE A 300 -5.96 -5.93 9.22
C ILE A 300 -6.43 -5.86 10.68
N SER A 301 -5.78 -5.05 11.53
CA SER A 301 -6.21 -4.85 12.92
C SER A 301 -7.63 -4.28 12.98
N VAL A 302 -7.91 -3.25 12.20
CA VAL A 302 -9.25 -2.63 12.10
C VAL A 302 -10.30 -3.63 11.62
N LEU A 303 -10.02 -4.38 10.54
CA LEU A 303 -10.94 -5.42 10.04
C LEU A 303 -11.27 -6.47 11.09
N LEU A 304 -10.32 -6.82 11.94
CA LEU A 304 -10.50 -7.82 13.00
C LEU A 304 -11.09 -7.26 14.30
N GLY A 305 -11.36 -5.95 14.37
CA GLY A 305 -11.97 -5.29 15.52
C GLY A 305 -10.97 -4.89 16.60
N HIS A 306 -9.69 -4.72 16.26
CA HIS A 306 -8.61 -4.30 17.17
C HIS A 306 -8.13 -2.88 16.82
N ALA A 307 -9.03 -1.92 16.80
CA ALA A 307 -8.73 -0.53 16.42
C ALA A 307 -7.98 0.27 17.51
N ASP A 308 -7.86 -0.24 18.73
CA ASP A 308 -7.35 0.52 19.88
C ASP A 308 -5.82 0.66 19.92
N ALA A 309 -5.08 0.00 19.03
CA ALA A 309 -3.62 -0.03 19.01
C ALA A 309 -3.06 0.19 17.59
N LEU A 310 -3.52 1.25 16.92
CA LEU A 310 -3.01 1.56 15.58
C LEU A 310 -1.66 2.26 15.69
N GLU A 311 -0.74 1.88 14.80
CA GLU A 311 0.57 2.53 14.68
C GLU A 311 0.45 3.90 14.02
N GLU A 312 1.30 4.82 14.44
CA GLU A 312 1.48 6.07 13.69
C GLU A 312 2.20 5.78 12.37
N LEU A 313 1.63 6.25 11.28
CA LEU A 313 2.14 6.03 9.93
C LEU A 313 2.93 7.26 9.46
N VAL A 314 4.26 7.17 9.47
CA VAL A 314 5.15 8.27 9.09
C VAL A 314 5.89 7.89 7.81
N PRO A 315 5.57 8.51 6.65
CA PRO A 315 6.35 8.36 5.43
C PRO A 315 7.73 9.01 5.57
N GLU A 316 8.74 8.41 4.93
CA GLU A 316 10.13 8.83 4.99
C GLU A 316 10.63 9.37 3.64
N LEU A 317 11.32 10.51 3.65
CA LEU A 317 12.00 11.06 2.47
C LEU A 317 13.35 10.35 2.28
N ILE A 318 13.52 9.69 1.14
CA ILE A 318 14.73 8.95 0.78
C ILE A 318 15.47 9.74 -0.32
N ILE A 319 16.57 10.38 0.06
CA ILE A 319 17.38 11.20 -0.85
C ILE A 319 18.40 10.31 -1.56
N ARG A 320 18.42 10.39 -2.90
CA ARG A 320 19.34 9.65 -3.77
C ARG A 320 19.88 10.51 -4.91
N GLY A 321 20.63 9.87 -5.82
CA GLY A 321 21.38 10.54 -6.89
C GLY A 321 20.55 11.35 -7.88
N SER A 322 19.25 11.13 -8.02
CA SER A 322 18.43 11.87 -8.99
C SER A 322 18.09 13.31 -8.60
N THR A 323 18.36 13.70 -7.36
CA THR A 323 18.24 15.09 -6.89
C THR A 323 19.54 15.63 -6.29
N GLN A 324 20.44 14.76 -5.83
CA GLN A 324 21.69 15.16 -5.20
C GLN A 324 22.86 14.36 -5.78
N PRO A 325 23.83 15.02 -6.49
CA PRO A 325 24.98 14.33 -7.04
C PRO A 325 25.78 13.60 -5.96
N GLY A 326 26.16 12.34 -6.23
CA GLY A 326 26.97 11.54 -5.31
C GLY A 326 26.23 10.86 -4.16
N ALA A 327 24.94 11.09 -3.98
CA ALA A 327 24.12 10.29 -3.06
C ALA A 327 23.92 8.88 -3.64
N THR A 328 24.45 7.87 -2.96
CA THR A 328 24.35 6.46 -3.34
C THR A 328 22.97 5.89 -3.01
N ALA A 329 22.61 4.81 -3.67
CA ALA A 329 21.47 4.01 -3.21
C ALA A 329 21.77 3.48 -1.79
N ASP A 330 20.86 3.64 -0.85
CA ASP A 330 20.97 2.97 0.45
C ASP A 330 21.01 1.46 0.24
N VAL A 331 22.17 0.86 0.50
CA VAL A 331 22.39 -0.59 0.42
C VAL A 331 21.82 -1.28 1.67
N HIS A 332 21.23 -0.54 2.60
CA HIS A 332 20.63 -1.05 3.83
C HIS A 332 19.13 -1.26 3.65
N GLY A 333 18.78 -2.39 3.11
CA GLY A 333 17.42 -2.89 2.93
C GLY A 333 17.40 -4.40 2.84
N GLU A 334 18.25 -5.06 3.65
CA GLU A 334 18.06 -6.46 4.04
C GLU A 334 17.14 -6.48 5.23
N ASP A 335 15.84 -6.60 4.95
CA ASP A 335 14.90 -7.30 5.82
C ASP A 335 13.85 -7.91 4.89
N MET A 336 14.14 -9.15 4.51
CA MET A 336 13.16 -10.07 3.91
C MET A 336 12.24 -10.64 5.01
#